data_a2b30346c4896fd61614830d2b9385eb
#
_entry.id   a2b30346c4896fd61614830d2b9385eb
#
_cell.length_a   1.000
_cell.length_b   1.000
_cell.length_c   1.000
_cell.angle_alpha   90.00
_cell.angle_beta   90.00
_cell.angle_gamma   90.00
#
_symmetry.space_group_name_H-M   'P 1'
#
loop_
_entity.id
_entity.type
_entity.pdbx_description
1 polymer ?
#
loop_
_entity_poly.entity_id
_entity_poly.type
_entity_poly.pdbx_seq_one_letter_code
_entity_poly.pdbx_strand_id
1 'polypeptide(L)'
;MISFFICLALLIGGYFTYGSLVDRTFGPDDRETPAVKINDGVDYMVLPQWKLFMIQLLNIAGLGPIFGALQGALWGPIVFLWITFGTIFAGGVHDYFSGMMSERNNGASISEISGIYLGGFMKNVMRVFSVVLLIMVGTVFAVGPAGLIVTLFKNGGSNGIVTTTLFWLIIVLVYYFIATFLSIDKIIGKIYPVFGICLIVMAAGVIIGIFVKPEYTIPELWDNFRSMHPKGTPVWSFMFI
;
A
#
# COMPACT_ATOMS: atom_id res chain seq x y z
N MET A 1 -0.80 24.87 6.39
CA MET A 1 0.32 24.11 5.74
C MET A 1 1.44 23.72 6.69
N ILE A 2 1.64 24.43 7.79
CA ILE A 2 2.73 24.15 8.76
C ILE A 2 2.57 22.74 9.37
N SER A 3 1.36 22.37 9.79
CA SER A 3 1.08 21.02 10.32
C SER A 3 1.45 19.89 9.35
N PHE A 4 1.24 20.08 8.07
CA PHE A 4 1.66 19.09 7.05
C PHE A 4 3.18 18.90 7.04
N PHE A 5 3.94 20.00 7.02
CA PHE A 5 5.41 19.91 7.04
C PHE A 5 5.96 19.35 8.35
N ILE A 6 5.32 19.66 9.49
CA ILE A 6 5.69 19.06 10.78
C ILE A 6 5.46 17.55 10.74
N CYS A 7 4.32 17.09 10.26
CA CYS A 7 4.02 15.66 10.16
C CYS A 7 4.98 14.94 9.19
N LEU A 8 5.31 15.57 8.06
CA LEU A 8 6.32 15.04 7.13
C LEU A 8 7.71 14.94 7.78
N ALA A 9 8.13 15.97 8.50
CA ALA A 9 9.39 15.96 9.23
C ALA A 9 9.41 14.89 10.34
N LEU A 10 8.29 14.68 11.04
CA LEU A 10 8.14 13.61 12.02
C LEU A 10 8.20 12.22 11.39
N LEU A 11 7.61 12.00 10.22
CA LEU A 11 7.73 10.74 9.49
C LEU A 11 9.17 10.43 9.12
N ILE A 12 9.88 11.42 8.54
CA ILE A 12 11.29 11.28 8.20
C ILE A 12 12.14 11.07 9.47
N GLY A 13 11.91 11.86 10.50
CA GLY A 13 12.58 11.73 11.80
C GLY A 13 12.31 10.38 12.47
N GLY A 14 11.08 9.89 12.40
CA GLY A 14 10.68 8.59 12.92
C GLY A 14 11.41 7.43 12.24
N TYR A 15 11.64 7.52 10.93
CA TYR A 15 12.45 6.54 10.20
C TYR A 15 13.88 6.47 10.75
N PHE A 16 14.54 7.61 10.92
CA PHE A 16 15.94 7.64 11.41
C PHE A 16 16.08 7.37 12.90
N THR A 17 15.07 7.64 13.72
CA THR A 17 15.13 7.45 15.19
C THR A 17 14.51 6.12 15.59
N TYR A 18 13.21 6.02 15.50
CA TYR A 18 12.46 4.83 15.94
C TYR A 18 12.70 3.62 15.04
N GLY A 19 12.76 3.79 13.72
CA GLY A 19 13.14 2.74 12.78
C GLY A 19 14.53 2.18 13.08
N SER A 20 15.52 3.05 13.31
CA SER A 20 16.87 2.65 13.75
C SER A 20 16.88 1.92 15.09
N LEU A 21 16.01 2.33 16.03
CA LEU A 21 15.89 1.65 17.33
C LEU A 21 15.36 0.22 17.14
N VAL A 22 14.32 0.06 16.34
CA VAL A 22 13.73 -1.26 16.01
C VAL A 22 14.77 -2.14 15.31
N ASP A 23 15.45 -1.60 14.31
CA ASP A 23 16.48 -2.30 13.56
C ASP A 23 17.64 -2.76 14.46
N ARG A 24 18.14 -1.93 15.35
CA ARG A 24 19.20 -2.30 16.31
C ARG A 24 18.75 -3.32 17.35
N THR A 25 17.47 -3.32 17.72
CA THR A 25 16.93 -4.23 18.75
C THR A 25 16.66 -5.63 18.19
N PHE A 26 16.13 -5.70 16.99
CA PHE A 26 15.67 -6.93 16.35
C PHE A 26 16.43 -7.26 15.07
N GLY A 27 17.48 -6.55 14.79
CA GLY A 27 18.17 -6.32 13.56
C GLY A 27 18.53 -7.54 12.72
N PRO A 28 18.88 -7.30 11.46
CA PRO A 28 19.35 -8.35 10.56
C PRO A 28 20.62 -8.99 11.10
N ASP A 29 20.80 -10.26 10.81
CA ASP A 29 22.05 -10.98 11.00
C ASP A 29 22.73 -11.22 9.63
N ASP A 30 23.96 -11.76 9.66
CA ASP A 30 24.77 -11.99 8.46
C ASP A 30 24.36 -13.23 7.65
N ARG A 31 23.17 -13.80 7.89
CA ARG A 31 22.68 -14.94 7.11
C ARG A 31 22.30 -14.54 5.69
N GLU A 32 22.56 -15.41 4.74
CA GLU A 32 22.10 -15.24 3.39
C GLU A 32 20.57 -15.25 3.32
N THR A 33 19.99 -14.30 2.57
CA THR A 33 18.55 -14.26 2.33
C THR A 33 18.09 -15.46 1.51
N PRO A 34 16.84 -15.92 1.66
CA PRO A 34 16.31 -17.04 0.89
C PRO A 34 16.45 -16.86 -0.62
N ALA A 35 16.32 -15.63 -1.12
CA ALA A 35 16.49 -15.32 -2.53
C ALA A 35 17.90 -15.62 -3.05
N VAL A 36 18.94 -15.40 -2.22
CA VAL A 36 20.34 -15.71 -2.57
C VAL A 36 20.62 -17.20 -2.39
N LYS A 37 20.15 -17.79 -1.29
CA LYS A 37 20.44 -19.18 -0.91
C LYS A 37 19.76 -20.20 -1.82
N ILE A 38 18.50 -19.98 -2.20
CA ILE A 38 17.68 -20.93 -2.98
C ILE A 38 17.85 -20.63 -4.47
N ASN A 39 17.66 -19.36 -4.87
CA ASN A 39 17.85 -18.82 -6.22
C ASN A 39 17.35 -19.76 -7.34
N ASP A 40 16.08 -20.16 -7.27
CA ASP A 40 15.49 -21.10 -8.23
C ASP A 40 15.08 -20.43 -9.56
N GLY A 41 15.16 -19.11 -9.64
CA GLY A 41 14.81 -18.31 -10.82
C GLY A 41 13.31 -18.22 -11.10
N VAL A 42 12.45 -18.65 -10.18
CA VAL A 42 10.98 -18.61 -10.29
C VAL A 42 10.39 -17.85 -9.12
N ASP A 43 10.51 -18.38 -7.91
CA ASP A 43 9.97 -17.79 -6.68
C ASP A 43 11.05 -17.04 -5.89
N TYR A 44 12.30 -17.50 -5.98
CA TYR A 44 13.45 -16.93 -5.28
C TYR A 44 14.44 -16.32 -6.27
N MET A 45 14.37 -15.01 -6.39
CA MET A 45 15.16 -14.27 -7.38
C MET A 45 15.93 -13.14 -6.76
N VAL A 46 17.18 -13.01 -7.16
CA VAL A 46 18.02 -11.88 -6.78
C VAL A 46 17.75 -10.71 -7.74
N LEU A 47 17.15 -9.63 -7.21
CA LEU A 47 16.89 -8.41 -7.96
C LEU A 47 17.78 -7.27 -7.48
N PRO A 48 18.17 -6.33 -8.37
CA PRO A 48 18.86 -5.12 -7.97
C PRO A 48 18.05 -4.29 -6.97
N GLN A 49 18.70 -3.69 -5.99
CA GLN A 49 18.09 -2.97 -4.89
C GLN A 49 17.07 -1.90 -5.33
N TRP A 50 17.36 -1.14 -6.40
CA TRP A 50 16.43 -0.14 -6.92
C TRP A 50 15.12 -0.74 -7.46
N LYS A 51 15.17 -1.96 -8.04
CA LYS A 51 13.96 -2.65 -8.49
C LYS A 51 13.14 -3.15 -7.32
N LEU A 52 13.79 -3.69 -6.29
CA LEU A 52 13.13 -4.09 -5.05
C LEU A 52 12.42 -2.90 -4.41
N PHE A 53 13.10 -1.74 -4.35
CA PHE A 53 12.49 -0.51 -3.85
C PHE A 53 11.24 -0.11 -4.65
N MET A 54 11.29 -0.13 -5.99
CA MET A 54 10.14 0.20 -6.83
C MET A 54 8.98 -0.79 -6.66
N ILE A 55 9.28 -2.08 -6.53
CA ILE A 55 8.28 -3.11 -6.29
C ILE A 55 7.59 -2.88 -4.94
N GLN A 56 8.34 -2.63 -3.89
CA GLN A 56 7.80 -2.36 -2.56
C GLN A 56 7.00 -1.05 -2.53
N LEU A 57 7.49 0.00 -3.18
CA LEU A 57 6.75 1.26 -3.32
C LEU A 57 5.36 1.04 -3.95
N LEU A 58 5.28 0.25 -5.02
CA LEU A 58 4.00 -0.04 -5.68
C LEU A 58 3.10 -0.95 -4.85
N ASN A 59 3.66 -1.89 -4.11
CA ASN A 59 2.90 -2.76 -3.22
C ASN A 59 2.27 -1.96 -2.06
N ILE A 60 3.02 -1.03 -1.50
CA ILE A 60 2.55 -0.16 -0.41
C ILE A 60 1.58 0.90 -0.95
N ALA A 61 1.94 1.58 -2.05
CA ALA A 61 1.11 2.62 -2.66
C ALA A 61 -0.03 2.05 -3.55
N GLY A 62 -0.65 0.97 -3.10
CA GLY A 62 -1.81 0.37 -3.76
C GLY A 62 -3.11 1.15 -3.55
N LEU A 63 -4.22 0.60 -4.03
CA LEU A 63 -5.54 1.22 -3.91
C LEU A 63 -5.93 1.49 -2.45
N GLY A 64 -5.63 0.57 -1.53
CA GLY A 64 -5.95 0.71 -0.11
C GLY A 64 -5.35 1.98 0.51
N PRO A 65 -4.02 2.16 0.53
CA PRO A 65 -3.38 3.35 1.07
C PRO A 65 -3.80 4.66 0.40
N ILE A 66 -4.01 4.66 -0.93
CA ILE A 66 -4.44 5.86 -1.64
C ILE A 66 -5.89 6.23 -1.26
N PHE A 67 -6.82 5.30 -1.39
CA PHE A 67 -8.22 5.56 -1.06
C PHE A 67 -8.46 5.70 0.44
N GLY A 68 -7.71 5.00 1.28
CA GLY A 68 -7.73 5.18 2.73
C GLY A 68 -7.33 6.59 3.15
N ALA A 69 -6.25 7.14 2.57
CA ALA A 69 -5.84 8.52 2.81
C ALA A 69 -6.88 9.54 2.31
N LEU A 70 -7.45 9.33 1.12
CA LEU A 70 -8.52 10.16 0.58
C LEU A 70 -9.79 10.11 1.45
N GLN A 71 -10.15 8.93 1.93
CA GLN A 71 -11.27 8.76 2.85
C GLN A 71 -10.98 9.44 4.19
N GLY A 72 -9.78 9.26 4.74
CA GLY A 72 -9.33 9.95 5.96
C GLY A 72 -9.41 11.47 5.84
N ALA A 73 -9.11 12.03 4.67
CA ALA A 73 -9.20 13.47 4.41
C ALA A 73 -10.61 14.05 4.62
N LEU A 74 -11.68 13.24 4.58
CA LEU A 74 -13.05 13.67 4.89
C LEU A 74 -13.20 14.16 6.34
N TRP A 75 -12.38 13.64 7.26
CA TRP A 75 -12.35 14.10 8.66
C TRP A 75 -11.50 15.35 8.88
N GLY A 76 -10.81 15.80 7.83
CA GLY A 76 -9.94 16.97 7.89
C GLY A 76 -8.53 16.66 8.41
N PRO A 77 -7.77 17.68 8.84
CA PRO A 77 -6.35 17.54 9.16
C PRO A 77 -6.06 16.68 10.39
N ILE A 78 -7.06 16.31 11.18
CA ILE A 78 -6.89 15.42 12.33
C ILE A 78 -6.33 14.05 11.91
N VAL A 79 -6.59 13.62 10.67
CA VAL A 79 -6.06 12.38 10.12
C VAL A 79 -4.52 12.37 10.04
N PHE A 80 -3.88 13.53 9.99
CA PHE A 80 -2.42 13.64 10.00
C PHE A 80 -1.79 12.99 11.24
N LEU A 81 -2.47 13.04 12.39
CA LEU A 81 -1.99 12.36 13.60
C LEU A 81 -1.94 10.86 13.40
N TRP A 82 -3.02 10.27 12.85
CA TRP A 82 -3.07 8.84 12.59
C TRP A 82 -2.06 8.42 11.52
N ILE A 83 -2.02 9.14 10.40
CA ILE A 83 -1.05 8.84 9.34
C ILE A 83 0.37 8.91 9.88
N THR A 84 0.72 9.95 10.64
CA THR A 84 2.08 10.14 11.15
C THR A 84 2.44 9.09 12.20
N PHE A 85 1.69 9.03 13.29
CA PHE A 85 2.03 8.16 14.40
C PHE A 85 1.69 6.69 14.12
N GLY A 86 0.59 6.43 13.42
CA GLY A 86 0.23 5.09 12.98
C GLY A 86 1.26 4.49 12.05
N THR A 87 1.79 5.26 11.10
CA THR A 87 2.85 4.80 10.21
C THR A 87 4.15 4.52 10.97
N ILE A 88 4.57 5.42 11.88
CA ILE A 88 5.82 5.25 12.64
C ILE A 88 5.74 4.05 13.58
N PHE A 89 4.70 3.98 14.42
CA PHE A 89 4.67 3.03 15.53
C PHE A 89 3.97 1.70 15.20
N ALA A 90 3.10 1.68 14.20
CA ALA A 90 2.38 0.47 13.81
C ALA A 90 2.76 -0.01 12.42
N GLY A 91 2.52 0.77 11.37
CA GLY A 91 2.71 0.33 9.98
C GLY A 91 4.13 -0.08 9.66
N GLY A 92 5.10 0.80 9.91
CA GLY A 92 6.52 0.52 9.63
C GLY A 92 7.06 -0.66 10.44
N VAL A 93 6.63 -0.79 11.69
CA VAL A 93 7.03 -1.92 12.56
C VAL A 93 6.41 -3.23 12.07
N HIS A 94 5.11 -3.20 11.73
CA HIS A 94 4.42 -4.37 11.18
C HIS A 94 5.11 -4.89 9.93
N ASP A 95 5.41 -4.00 8.97
CA ASP A 95 6.03 -4.38 7.70
C ASP A 95 7.46 -4.91 7.91
N TYR A 96 8.22 -4.25 8.78
CA TYR A 96 9.56 -4.69 9.14
C TYR A 96 9.56 -6.11 9.73
N PHE A 97 8.70 -6.37 10.73
CA PHE A 97 8.62 -7.69 11.34
C PHE A 97 8.07 -8.76 10.40
N SER A 98 7.10 -8.43 9.57
CA SER A 98 6.55 -9.37 8.58
C SER A 98 7.62 -9.82 7.61
N GLY A 99 8.44 -8.89 7.09
CA GLY A 99 9.57 -9.19 6.22
C GLY A 99 10.64 -10.03 6.92
N MET A 100 11.09 -9.59 8.10
CA MET A 100 12.11 -10.27 8.89
C MET A 100 11.73 -11.71 9.25
N MET A 101 10.49 -11.90 9.70
CA MET A 101 10.01 -13.25 10.06
C MET A 101 9.92 -14.15 8.84
N SER A 102 9.50 -13.62 7.69
CA SER A 102 9.48 -14.37 6.44
C SER A 102 10.89 -14.77 6.00
N GLU A 103 11.82 -13.84 5.98
CA GLU A 103 13.22 -14.13 5.61
C GLU A 103 13.88 -15.16 6.55
N ARG A 104 13.67 -15.02 7.85
CA ARG A 104 14.20 -15.98 8.85
C ARG A 104 13.62 -17.40 8.74
N ASN A 105 12.44 -17.53 8.13
CA ASN A 105 11.75 -18.79 7.89
C ASN A 105 11.71 -19.18 6.40
N ASN A 106 12.78 -18.91 5.65
CA ASN A 106 12.96 -19.29 4.24
C ASN A 106 11.87 -18.76 3.30
N GLY A 107 11.39 -17.54 3.51
CA GLY A 107 10.32 -16.95 2.69
C GLY A 107 8.92 -17.47 3.03
N ALA A 108 8.72 -18.03 4.23
CA ALA A 108 7.44 -18.59 4.65
C ALA A 108 6.32 -17.53 4.67
N SER A 109 5.11 -17.95 4.30
CA SER A 109 3.91 -17.12 4.39
C SER A 109 3.48 -16.87 5.83
N ILE A 110 2.67 -15.82 6.07
CA ILE A 110 2.19 -15.49 7.42
C ILE A 110 1.41 -16.65 8.06
N SER A 111 0.72 -17.46 7.28
CA SER A 111 0.01 -18.65 7.78
C SER A 111 0.96 -19.75 8.22
N GLU A 112 2.07 -19.93 7.52
CA GLU A 112 3.12 -20.91 7.89
C GLU A 112 3.86 -20.44 9.13
N ILE A 113 4.25 -19.17 9.18
CA ILE A 113 4.87 -18.55 10.36
C ILE A 113 3.97 -18.71 11.59
N SER A 114 2.68 -18.45 11.45
CA SER A 114 1.69 -18.69 12.52
C SER A 114 1.66 -20.15 12.96
N GLY A 115 1.83 -21.08 12.01
CA GLY A 115 1.92 -22.51 12.31
C GLY A 115 3.16 -22.88 13.09
N ILE A 116 4.30 -22.28 12.78
CA ILE A 116 5.58 -22.53 13.45
C ILE A 116 5.55 -22.03 14.91
N TYR A 117 5.04 -20.81 15.14
CA TYR A 117 5.13 -20.16 16.45
C TYR A 117 3.88 -20.34 17.32
N LEU A 118 2.68 -20.49 16.72
CA LEU A 118 1.40 -20.54 17.43
C LEU A 118 0.66 -21.88 17.28
N GLY A 119 1.23 -22.82 16.50
CA GLY A 119 0.69 -24.17 16.34
C GLY A 119 -0.35 -24.33 15.22
N GLY A 120 -0.74 -25.59 14.98
CA GLY A 120 -1.52 -26.00 13.82
C GLY A 120 -2.92 -25.40 13.73
N PHE A 121 -3.57 -25.15 14.86
CA PHE A 121 -4.87 -24.49 14.89
C PHE A 121 -4.78 -23.07 14.31
N MET A 122 -3.84 -22.26 14.80
CA MET A 122 -3.64 -20.90 14.34
C MET A 122 -3.20 -20.85 12.86
N LYS A 123 -2.40 -21.82 12.42
CA LYS A 123 -2.06 -21.98 10.98
C LYS A 123 -3.31 -22.06 10.11
N ASN A 124 -4.29 -22.88 10.51
CA ASN A 124 -5.53 -23.05 9.73
C ASN A 124 -6.42 -21.81 9.78
N VAL A 125 -6.54 -21.16 10.94
CA VAL A 125 -7.26 -19.89 11.08
C VAL A 125 -6.65 -18.82 10.15
N MET A 126 -5.33 -18.64 10.20
CA MET A 126 -4.63 -17.66 9.36
C MET A 126 -4.70 -18.01 7.88
N ARG A 127 -4.72 -19.29 7.51
CA ARG A 127 -4.90 -19.72 6.13
C ARG A 127 -6.27 -19.34 5.58
N VAL A 128 -7.33 -19.60 6.34
CA VAL A 128 -8.71 -19.21 5.94
C VAL A 128 -8.81 -17.69 5.86
N PHE A 129 -8.30 -16.98 6.86
CA PHE A 129 -8.28 -15.51 6.87
C PHE A 129 -7.54 -14.95 5.65
N SER A 130 -6.35 -15.47 5.34
CA SER A 130 -5.57 -15.05 4.18
C SER A 130 -6.29 -15.27 2.86
N VAL A 131 -6.97 -16.41 2.69
CA VAL A 131 -7.76 -16.68 1.47
C VAL A 131 -8.90 -15.68 1.32
N VAL A 132 -9.66 -15.43 2.39
CA VAL A 132 -10.75 -14.44 2.37
C VAL A 132 -10.20 -13.04 2.07
N LEU A 133 -9.12 -12.65 2.73
CA LEU A 133 -8.46 -11.37 2.51
C LEU A 133 -8.01 -11.20 1.04
N LEU A 134 -7.36 -12.20 0.49
CA LEU A 134 -6.88 -12.16 -0.91
C LEU A 134 -8.03 -12.05 -1.92
N ILE A 135 -9.15 -12.74 -1.68
CA ILE A 135 -10.35 -12.62 -2.52
C ILE A 135 -10.91 -11.18 -2.43
N MET A 136 -11.01 -10.63 -1.24
CA MET A 136 -11.50 -9.25 -1.05
C MET A 136 -10.58 -8.22 -1.71
N VAL A 137 -9.27 -8.34 -1.51
CA VAL A 137 -8.28 -7.47 -2.13
C VAL A 137 -8.33 -7.60 -3.65
N GLY A 138 -8.35 -8.82 -4.19
CA GLY A 138 -8.49 -9.05 -5.62
C GLY A 138 -9.76 -8.41 -6.20
N THR A 139 -10.87 -8.45 -5.46
CA THR A 139 -12.13 -7.80 -5.86
C THR A 139 -11.97 -6.27 -5.93
N VAL A 140 -11.35 -5.65 -4.92
CA VAL A 140 -11.11 -4.20 -4.90
C VAL A 140 -10.21 -3.78 -6.07
N PHE A 141 -9.15 -4.52 -6.34
CA PHE A 141 -8.23 -4.28 -7.46
C PHE A 141 -8.85 -4.56 -8.84
N ALA A 142 -9.94 -5.32 -8.91
CA ALA A 142 -10.69 -5.51 -10.16
C ALA A 142 -11.73 -4.40 -10.36
N VAL A 143 -12.54 -4.11 -9.33
CA VAL A 143 -13.65 -3.16 -9.41
C VAL A 143 -13.16 -1.71 -9.43
N GLY A 144 -12.11 -1.39 -8.67
CA GLY A 144 -11.56 -0.03 -8.59
C GLY A 144 -11.14 0.54 -9.94
N PRO A 145 -10.19 -0.08 -10.65
CA PRO A 145 -9.78 0.36 -11.98
C PRO A 145 -10.92 0.38 -12.99
N ALA A 146 -11.79 -0.64 -12.99
CA ALA A 146 -12.95 -0.67 -13.88
C ALA A 146 -13.87 0.54 -13.67
N GLY A 147 -14.13 0.92 -12.41
CA GLY A 147 -14.93 2.09 -12.07
C GLY A 147 -14.28 3.42 -12.48
N LEU A 148 -12.96 3.54 -12.27
CA LEU A 148 -12.19 4.73 -12.68
C LEU A 148 -12.22 4.93 -14.20
N ILE A 149 -12.01 3.86 -14.96
CA ILE A 149 -12.04 3.90 -16.43
C ILE A 149 -13.43 4.33 -16.92
N VAL A 150 -14.49 3.76 -16.35
CA VAL A 150 -15.88 4.17 -16.68
C VAL A 150 -16.10 5.66 -16.42
N THR A 151 -15.60 6.16 -15.31
CA THR A 151 -15.72 7.60 -14.97
C THR A 151 -15.00 8.48 -15.99
N LEU A 152 -13.82 8.09 -16.44
CA LEU A 152 -13.06 8.80 -17.47
C LEU A 152 -13.83 8.85 -18.80
N PHE A 153 -14.40 7.73 -19.25
CA PHE A 153 -15.18 7.68 -20.48
C PHE A 153 -16.47 8.50 -20.40
N LYS A 154 -17.17 8.44 -19.28
CA LYS A 154 -18.37 9.25 -19.04
C LYS A 154 -18.07 10.76 -19.07
N ASN A 155 -17.00 11.18 -18.39
CA ASN A 155 -16.55 12.56 -18.37
C ASN A 155 -16.06 13.04 -19.74
N GLY A 156 -15.56 12.12 -20.58
CA GLY A 156 -15.18 12.39 -21.98
C GLY A 156 -16.35 12.40 -22.96
N GLY A 157 -17.59 12.30 -22.47
CA GLY A 157 -18.80 12.31 -23.32
C GLY A 157 -19.09 11.02 -24.07
N SER A 158 -18.38 9.92 -23.75
CA SER A 158 -18.61 8.62 -24.38
C SER A 158 -19.89 7.97 -23.85
N ASN A 159 -20.54 7.19 -24.70
CA ASN A 159 -21.73 6.41 -24.39
C ASN A 159 -21.57 4.94 -24.85
N GLY A 160 -22.48 4.08 -24.39
CA GLY A 160 -22.52 2.68 -24.80
C GLY A 160 -21.74 1.75 -23.86
N ILE A 161 -21.25 0.65 -24.41
CA ILE A 161 -20.64 -0.44 -23.62
C ILE A 161 -19.42 -0.02 -22.80
N VAL A 162 -18.62 0.94 -23.29
CA VAL A 162 -17.42 1.45 -22.63
C VAL A 162 -17.72 2.24 -21.35
N THR A 163 -18.96 2.65 -21.14
CA THR A 163 -19.42 3.31 -19.92
C THR A 163 -20.01 2.34 -18.89
N THR A 164 -19.93 1.04 -19.16
CA THR A 164 -20.44 -0.02 -18.30
C THR A 164 -19.31 -0.65 -17.51
N THR A 165 -19.43 -0.66 -16.18
CA THR A 165 -18.41 -1.24 -15.28
C THR A 165 -18.18 -2.72 -15.57
N LEU A 166 -19.23 -3.47 -15.92
CA LEU A 166 -19.14 -4.90 -16.23
C LEU A 166 -18.20 -5.18 -17.41
N PHE A 167 -18.24 -4.34 -18.45
CA PHE A 167 -17.34 -4.50 -19.61
C PHE A 167 -15.87 -4.45 -19.20
N TRP A 168 -15.48 -3.43 -18.43
CA TRP A 168 -14.10 -3.27 -17.97
C TRP A 168 -13.72 -4.32 -16.91
N LEU A 169 -14.67 -4.72 -16.07
CA LEU A 169 -14.45 -5.79 -15.11
C LEU A 169 -14.10 -7.12 -15.81
N ILE A 170 -14.80 -7.47 -16.89
CA ILE A 170 -14.49 -8.67 -17.68
C ILE A 170 -13.06 -8.56 -18.26
N ILE A 171 -12.67 -7.41 -18.79
CA ILE A 171 -11.32 -7.20 -19.32
C ILE A 171 -10.26 -7.39 -18.22
N VAL A 172 -10.48 -6.82 -17.02
CA VAL A 172 -9.57 -6.99 -15.88
C VAL A 172 -9.48 -8.45 -15.45
N LEU A 173 -10.60 -9.16 -15.39
CA LEU A 173 -10.61 -10.60 -15.04
C LEU A 173 -9.89 -11.46 -16.08
N VAL A 174 -10.06 -11.16 -17.38
CA VAL A 174 -9.30 -11.83 -18.45
C VAL A 174 -7.81 -11.55 -18.30
N TYR A 175 -7.44 -10.30 -17.98
CA TYR A 175 -6.04 -9.95 -17.68
C TYR A 175 -5.51 -10.76 -16.48
N TYR A 176 -6.25 -10.88 -15.39
CA TYR A 176 -5.84 -11.68 -14.23
C TYR A 176 -5.62 -13.15 -14.60
N PHE A 177 -6.54 -13.72 -15.40
CA PHE A 177 -6.41 -15.08 -15.88
C PHE A 177 -5.13 -15.27 -16.70
N ILE A 178 -4.85 -14.38 -17.65
CA ILE A 178 -3.64 -14.43 -18.47
C ILE A 178 -2.38 -14.23 -17.58
N ALA A 179 -2.43 -13.28 -16.64
CA ALA A 179 -1.30 -12.98 -15.76
C ALA A 179 -0.90 -14.18 -14.88
N THR A 180 -1.84 -15.07 -14.56
CA THR A 180 -1.55 -16.29 -13.79
C THR A 180 -0.57 -17.24 -14.51
N PHE A 181 -0.52 -17.21 -15.83
CA PHE A 181 0.38 -18.05 -16.64
C PHE A 181 1.72 -17.38 -16.99
N LEU A 182 1.89 -16.11 -16.63
CA LEU A 182 3.09 -15.37 -16.96
C LEU A 182 4.08 -15.41 -15.78
N SER A 183 5.34 -15.69 -16.07
CA SER A 183 6.37 -15.69 -15.04
C SER A 183 6.56 -14.28 -14.45
N ILE A 184 6.67 -14.23 -13.12
CA ILE A 184 6.85 -13.01 -12.32
C ILE A 184 7.98 -12.13 -12.85
N ASP A 185 9.07 -12.73 -13.31
CA ASP A 185 10.24 -12.08 -13.87
C ASP A 185 9.98 -11.12 -15.02
N LYS A 186 9.20 -11.58 -15.99
CA LYS A 186 9.02 -10.85 -17.22
C LYS A 186 8.13 -9.63 -17.05
N ILE A 187 7.18 -9.69 -16.12
CA ILE A 187 6.21 -8.62 -15.88
C ILE A 187 6.70 -7.74 -14.73
N ILE A 188 6.91 -8.31 -13.56
CA ILE A 188 7.27 -7.55 -12.35
C ILE A 188 8.65 -6.90 -12.52
N GLY A 189 9.66 -7.65 -12.96
CA GLY A 189 11.01 -7.13 -13.10
C GLY A 189 11.19 -6.04 -14.16
N LYS A 190 10.31 -5.95 -15.17
CA LYS A 190 10.43 -4.97 -16.27
C LYS A 190 9.36 -3.87 -16.24
N ILE A 191 8.13 -4.22 -15.94
CA ILE A 191 6.98 -3.32 -16.07
C ILE A 191 6.75 -2.53 -14.77
N TYR A 192 6.90 -3.15 -13.60
CA TYR A 192 6.70 -2.50 -12.31
C TYR A 192 7.57 -1.26 -12.09
N PRO A 193 8.86 -1.25 -12.42
CA PRO A 193 9.66 -0.03 -12.27
C PRO A 193 9.10 1.16 -13.07
N VAL A 194 8.54 0.92 -14.25
CA VAL A 194 7.92 1.98 -15.07
C VAL A 194 6.68 2.54 -14.38
N PHE A 195 5.81 1.69 -13.84
CA PHE A 195 4.66 2.13 -13.07
C PHE A 195 5.06 2.85 -11.79
N GLY A 196 6.12 2.42 -11.11
CA GLY A 196 6.66 3.10 -9.94
C GLY A 196 7.11 4.54 -10.25
N ILE A 197 7.81 4.74 -11.38
CA ILE A 197 8.21 6.06 -11.84
C ILE A 197 6.97 6.90 -12.19
N CYS A 198 5.99 6.35 -12.91
CA CYS A 198 4.74 7.05 -13.21
C CYS A 198 4.01 7.48 -11.93
N LEU A 199 3.96 6.64 -10.91
CA LEU A 199 3.36 6.96 -9.61
C LEU A 199 4.08 8.13 -8.93
N ILE A 200 5.42 8.12 -8.91
CA ILE A 200 6.22 9.20 -8.34
C ILE A 200 5.98 10.52 -9.08
N VAL A 201 5.98 10.47 -10.41
CA VAL A 201 5.70 11.67 -11.26
C VAL A 201 4.29 12.20 -11.01
N MET A 202 3.31 11.32 -10.91
CA MET A 202 1.93 11.70 -10.59
C MET A 202 1.83 12.32 -9.19
N ALA A 203 2.45 11.73 -8.18
CA ALA A 203 2.47 12.26 -6.82
C ALA A 203 3.16 13.64 -6.77
N ALA A 204 4.31 13.79 -7.43
CA ALA A 204 5.00 15.06 -7.54
C ALA A 204 4.13 16.12 -8.25
N GLY A 205 3.46 15.75 -9.34
CA GLY A 205 2.55 16.64 -10.05
C GLY A 205 1.39 17.13 -9.19
N VAL A 206 0.78 16.25 -8.40
CA VAL A 206 -0.29 16.62 -7.46
C VAL A 206 0.24 17.55 -6.37
N ILE A 207 1.38 17.23 -5.77
CA ILE A 207 2.03 18.07 -4.75
C ILE A 207 2.32 19.46 -5.31
N ILE A 208 2.99 19.55 -6.46
CA ILE A 208 3.27 20.83 -7.12
C ILE A 208 1.98 21.58 -7.41
N GLY A 209 0.95 20.90 -7.92
CA GLY A 209 -0.36 21.51 -8.20
C GLY A 209 -1.02 22.14 -6.98
N ILE A 210 -0.93 21.50 -5.80
CA ILE A 210 -1.45 22.04 -4.54
C ILE A 210 -0.69 23.30 -4.11
N PHE A 211 0.64 23.32 -4.27
CA PHE A 211 1.45 24.47 -3.84
C PHE A 211 1.42 25.65 -4.83
N VAL A 212 1.25 25.38 -6.12
CA VAL A 212 1.22 26.44 -7.15
C VAL A 212 -0.13 27.15 -7.21
N LYS A 213 -1.24 26.46 -6.92
CA LYS A 213 -2.56 27.07 -6.94
C LYS A 213 -2.93 27.67 -5.59
N PRO A 214 -3.05 29.00 -5.46
CA PRO A 214 -3.37 29.65 -4.18
C PRO A 214 -4.78 29.34 -3.67
N GLU A 215 -5.65 28.78 -4.49
CA GLU A 215 -6.99 28.32 -4.12
C GLU A 215 -6.97 27.09 -3.21
N TYR A 216 -5.90 26.29 -3.26
CA TYR A 216 -5.76 25.08 -2.45
C TYR A 216 -4.99 25.39 -1.18
N THR A 217 -5.68 25.31 -0.06
CA THR A 217 -5.08 25.46 1.27
C THR A 217 -5.22 24.15 2.05
N ILE A 218 -4.10 23.68 2.61
CA ILE A 218 -4.14 22.56 3.56
C ILE A 218 -4.50 23.16 4.93
N PRO A 219 -5.66 22.80 5.52
CA PRO A 219 -6.07 23.35 6.82
C PRO A 219 -5.10 22.92 7.92
N GLU A 220 -4.94 23.80 8.92
CA GLU A 220 -4.04 23.51 10.04
C GLU A 220 -4.71 22.60 11.08
N LEU A 221 -3.91 21.73 11.69
CA LEU A 221 -4.39 20.75 12.66
C LEU A 221 -4.97 21.43 13.92
N TRP A 222 -4.27 22.43 14.45
CA TRP A 222 -4.66 23.11 15.70
C TRP A 222 -5.91 23.96 15.60
N ASP A 223 -6.22 24.47 14.41
CA ASP A 223 -7.45 25.25 14.16
C ASP A 223 -8.66 24.36 13.86
N ASN A 224 -8.40 23.10 13.47
CA ASN A 224 -9.42 22.16 12.99
C ASN A 224 -9.34 20.81 13.71
N PHE A 225 -9.11 20.82 15.02
CA PHE A 225 -9.05 19.60 15.83
C PHE A 225 -10.46 19.03 16.11
N ARG A 226 -11.21 18.81 15.04
CA ARG A 226 -12.59 18.25 15.07
C ARG A 226 -12.85 17.47 13.79
N SER A 227 -13.92 16.67 13.81
CA SER A 227 -14.39 16.03 12.60
C SER A 227 -14.93 17.08 11.61
N MET A 228 -14.40 17.10 10.42
CA MET A 228 -14.90 17.89 9.28
C MET A 228 -15.76 17.07 8.33
N HIS A 229 -16.08 15.82 8.71
CA HIS A 229 -16.81 14.90 7.87
C HIS A 229 -18.21 15.45 7.52
N PRO A 230 -18.60 15.50 6.23
CA PRO A 230 -19.86 16.12 5.78
C PRO A 230 -21.12 15.56 6.43
N LYS A 231 -21.10 14.29 6.85
CA LYS A 231 -22.22 13.61 7.53
C LYS A 231 -22.14 13.68 9.06
N GLY A 232 -21.25 14.49 9.62
CA GLY A 232 -21.06 14.59 11.07
C GLY A 232 -20.53 13.32 11.74
N THR A 233 -19.94 12.40 10.97
CA THR A 233 -19.41 11.14 11.52
C THR A 233 -18.29 11.44 12.53
N PRO A 234 -18.30 10.81 13.73
CA PRO A 234 -17.28 11.06 14.74
C PRO A 234 -15.91 10.58 14.29
N VAL A 235 -14.86 11.18 14.83
CA VAL A 235 -13.46 10.83 14.52
C VAL A 235 -13.12 9.42 15.01
N TRP A 236 -13.52 9.10 16.23
CA TRP A 236 -13.32 7.77 16.81
C TRP A 236 -14.16 6.73 16.08
N SER A 237 -13.61 5.63 15.74
CA SER A 237 -14.14 4.47 15.05
C SER A 237 -13.99 4.44 13.52
N PHE A 238 -13.86 5.58 12.84
CA PHE A 238 -13.89 5.62 11.37
C PHE A 238 -12.63 6.22 10.74
N MET A 239 -11.86 7.01 11.48
CA MET A 239 -10.62 7.63 10.97
C MET A 239 -9.50 6.60 10.77
N PHE A 240 -9.55 5.47 11.44
CA PHE A 240 -8.51 4.43 11.46
C PHE A 240 -8.70 3.33 10.41
N ILE A 241 -9.60 3.53 9.47
CA ILE A 241 -9.90 2.54 8.42
C ILE A 241 -9.00 2.74 7.21
#